data_98b9a70970ee369e70eb5bcb0857ae74
#
_entry.id   98b9a70970ee369e70eb5bcb0857ae74
#
_cell.length_a   1.000
_cell.length_b   1.000
_cell.length_c   1.000
_cell.angle_alpha   90.00
_cell.angle_beta   90.00
_cell.angle_gamma   90.00
#
_symmetry.space_group_name_H-M   'P 1'
#
loop_
_entity.id
_entity.type
_entity.pdbx_description
1 polymer ?
#
loop_
_entity_poly.entity_id
_entity_poly.type
_entity_poly.pdbx_seq_one_letter_code
_entity_poly.pdbx_strand_id
1 'polypeptide(L)'
;MLRFSALFAEGSLAEAHLAAEFNREEHAIIDHYTYFVASDGDIMEGVSHEAASFAGHLKLGKLIGFYDDNHITIEGETELAFSEDVAVRFQGLGWNTLIVEDANDLVVEIR
;
A
#
# COMPACT_ATOMS: atom_id res chain seq x y z
N MET A 1 -11.42 5.25 11.72
CA MET A 1 -11.14 4.55 10.47
C MET A 1 -10.39 5.41 9.44
N LEU A 2 -10.71 6.65 9.24
CA LEU A 2 -9.99 7.61 8.35
C LEU A 2 -8.49 7.82 8.61
N ARG A 3 -7.94 7.32 9.72
CA ARG A 3 -6.54 7.56 10.10
C ARG A 3 -5.54 6.55 9.55
N PHE A 4 -5.96 5.38 9.08
CA PHE A 4 -5.01 4.34 8.71
C PHE A 4 -4.35 4.60 7.35
N SER A 5 -5.10 4.91 6.32
CA SER A 5 -4.56 5.08 4.96
C SER A 5 -3.66 6.31 4.82
N ALA A 6 -4.00 7.42 5.48
CA ALA A 6 -3.16 8.62 5.50
C ALA A 6 -1.87 8.42 6.32
N LEU A 7 -1.94 7.73 7.46
CA LEU A 7 -0.80 7.44 8.33
C LEU A 7 0.29 6.62 7.63
N PHE A 8 -0.06 5.73 6.71
CA PHE A 8 0.93 4.92 6.00
C PHE A 8 1.71 5.72 4.97
N ALA A 9 1.03 6.56 4.21
CA ALA A 9 1.71 7.46 3.27
C ALA A 9 2.58 8.48 4.00
N GLU A 10 2.09 9.05 5.11
CA GLU A 10 2.84 9.98 5.95
C GLU A 10 4.07 9.32 6.58
N GLY A 11 3.96 8.09 7.09
CA GLY A 11 5.08 7.35 7.68
C GLY A 11 6.18 7.06 6.67
N SER A 12 5.85 6.60 5.48
CA SER A 12 6.81 6.37 4.40
C SER A 12 7.42 7.63 3.85
N LEU A 13 6.66 8.72 3.78
CA LEU A 13 7.19 10.03 3.41
C LEU A 13 8.19 10.55 4.42
N ALA A 14 7.86 10.43 5.71
CA ALA A 14 8.76 10.83 6.79
C ALA A 14 10.07 10.01 6.75
N GLU A 15 9.97 8.69 6.52
CA GLU A 15 11.13 7.81 6.37
C GLU A 15 12.00 8.22 5.18
N ALA A 16 11.40 8.43 4.01
CA ALA A 16 12.13 8.83 2.80
C ALA A 16 12.82 10.20 2.99
N HIS A 17 12.17 11.13 3.68
CA HIS A 17 12.74 12.43 4.01
C HIS A 17 13.93 12.30 4.97
N LEU A 18 13.78 11.52 6.04
CA LEU A 18 14.85 11.27 7.00
C LEU A 18 16.03 10.55 6.35
N ALA A 19 15.77 9.59 5.47
CA ALA A 19 16.81 8.89 4.71
C ALA A 19 17.59 9.87 3.82
N ALA A 20 16.90 10.77 3.13
CA ALA A 20 17.54 11.79 2.30
C ALA A 20 18.38 12.77 3.12
N GLU A 21 17.95 13.10 4.34
CA GLU A 21 18.65 14.04 5.22
C GLU A 21 19.89 13.43 5.92
N PHE A 22 19.74 12.19 6.43
CA PHE A 22 20.73 11.59 7.33
C PHE A 22 21.60 10.51 6.71
N ASN A 23 21.15 9.83 5.65
CA ASN A 23 21.95 8.80 5.01
C ASN A 23 23.13 9.40 4.23
N ARG A 24 24.26 8.67 4.24
CA ARG A 24 25.46 8.96 3.45
C ARG A 24 25.86 7.70 2.69
N GLU A 25 26.68 7.84 1.65
CA GLU A 25 27.08 6.73 0.75
C GLU A 25 27.60 5.50 1.48
N GLU A 26 28.30 5.68 2.60
CA GLU A 26 28.87 4.58 3.36
C GLU A 26 28.11 4.26 4.67
N HIS A 27 27.06 5.03 5.02
CA HIS A 27 26.33 4.91 6.30
C HIS A 27 24.85 5.17 6.09
N ALA A 28 24.10 4.10 5.76
CA ALA A 28 22.64 4.13 5.74
C ALA A 28 22.10 3.88 7.15
N ILE A 29 21.54 4.92 7.78
CA ILE A 29 20.95 4.84 9.12
C ILE A 29 19.44 4.58 9.03
N ILE A 30 18.80 5.11 8.00
CA ILE A 30 17.38 4.98 7.74
C ILE A 30 17.22 4.08 6.51
N ASP A 31 16.90 2.81 6.73
CA ASP A 31 16.82 1.79 5.67
C ASP A 31 15.81 0.68 6.00
N HIS A 32 14.67 1.03 6.59
CA HIS A 32 13.60 0.08 6.91
C HIS A 32 12.48 0.12 5.87
N TYR A 33 11.67 -0.93 5.86
CA TYR A 33 10.42 -1.00 5.09
C TYR A 33 9.25 -0.57 5.95
N THR A 34 8.25 0.05 5.32
CA THR A 34 6.97 0.37 5.93
C THR A 34 5.91 -0.56 5.35
N TYR A 35 5.18 -1.25 6.22
CA TYR A 35 4.14 -2.20 5.82
C TYR A 35 2.76 -1.70 6.23
N PHE A 36 1.76 -1.93 5.38
CA PHE A 36 0.37 -1.72 5.75
C PHE A 36 -0.51 -2.87 5.24
N VAL A 37 -1.67 -3.03 5.87
CA VAL A 37 -2.72 -3.93 5.44
C VAL A 37 -3.96 -3.10 5.17
N ALA A 38 -4.61 -3.35 4.05
CA ALA A 38 -5.85 -2.69 3.66
C ALA A 38 -6.87 -3.72 3.19
N SER A 39 -8.13 -3.45 3.44
CA SER A 39 -9.27 -4.22 2.95
C SER A 39 -10.07 -3.41 1.92
N ASP A 40 -11.11 -4.00 1.34
CA ASP A 40 -12.00 -3.34 0.39
C ASP A 40 -12.52 -1.99 0.91
N GLY A 41 -12.98 -1.96 2.17
CA GLY A 41 -13.46 -0.74 2.79
C GLY A 41 -12.42 0.38 2.88
N ASP A 42 -11.16 0.04 3.12
CA ASP A 42 -10.07 1.02 3.16
C ASP A 42 -9.75 1.56 1.76
N ILE A 43 -9.78 0.69 0.76
CA ILE A 43 -9.47 1.03 -0.64
C ILE A 43 -10.58 1.85 -1.29
N MET A 44 -11.83 1.72 -0.83
CA MET A 44 -12.97 2.52 -1.28
C MET A 44 -12.91 3.98 -0.79
N GLU A 45 -12.12 4.29 0.23
CA GLU A 45 -11.97 5.66 0.74
C GLU A 45 -11.16 6.53 -0.22
N GLY A 46 -11.65 7.74 -0.54
CA GLY A 46 -11.00 8.67 -1.46
C GLY A 46 -9.56 9.02 -1.05
N VAL A 47 -9.33 9.18 0.27
CA VAL A 47 -7.99 9.47 0.81
C VAL A 47 -6.99 8.35 0.53
N SER A 48 -7.43 7.10 0.44
CA SER A 48 -6.57 5.97 0.09
C SER A 48 -6.06 6.09 -1.35
N HIS A 49 -6.93 6.52 -2.27
CA HIS A 49 -6.55 6.78 -3.66
C HIS A 49 -5.54 7.93 -3.77
N GLU A 50 -5.77 9.04 -3.08
CA GLU A 50 -4.85 10.19 -3.06
C GLU A 50 -3.49 9.80 -2.50
N ALA A 51 -3.46 9.08 -1.37
CA ALA A 51 -2.25 8.58 -0.75
C ALA A 51 -1.47 7.63 -1.67
N ALA A 52 -2.17 6.67 -2.30
CA ALA A 52 -1.56 5.72 -3.24
C ALA A 52 -0.98 6.42 -4.47
N SER A 53 -1.71 7.39 -5.04
CA SER A 53 -1.23 8.19 -6.17
C SER A 53 0.04 8.96 -5.82
N PHE A 54 0.06 9.57 -4.65
CA PHE A 54 1.21 10.34 -4.18
C PHE A 54 2.43 9.46 -3.89
N ALA A 55 2.23 8.31 -3.23
CA ALA A 55 3.28 7.34 -2.97
C ALA A 55 3.90 6.79 -4.27
N GLY A 56 3.07 6.47 -5.26
CA GLY A 56 3.54 6.03 -6.58
C GLY A 56 4.31 7.13 -7.32
N HIS A 57 3.83 8.38 -7.28
CA HIS A 57 4.52 9.54 -7.86
C HIS A 57 5.93 9.74 -7.25
N LEU A 58 6.04 9.62 -5.95
CA LEU A 58 7.31 9.74 -5.22
C LEU A 58 8.19 8.48 -5.29
N LYS A 59 7.68 7.40 -5.89
CA LYS A 59 8.38 6.11 -6.02
C LYS A 59 8.87 5.56 -4.67
N LEU A 60 8.01 5.54 -3.67
CA LEU A 60 8.32 5.07 -2.32
C LEU A 60 8.48 3.54 -2.31
N GLY A 61 9.59 3.04 -2.85
CA GLY A 61 9.85 1.62 -3.07
C GLY A 61 9.98 0.76 -1.81
N LYS A 62 10.02 1.37 -0.63
CA LYS A 62 10.02 0.67 0.67
C LYS A 62 8.65 0.62 1.34
N LEU A 63 7.63 1.18 0.71
CA LEU A 63 6.24 1.07 1.14
C LEU A 63 5.64 -0.21 0.53
N ILE A 64 5.26 -1.16 1.38
CA ILE A 64 4.70 -2.45 0.97
C ILE A 64 3.30 -2.59 1.53
N GLY A 65 2.30 -2.73 0.66
CA GLY A 65 0.91 -2.93 1.01
C GLY A 65 0.46 -4.37 0.80
N PHE A 66 -0.31 -4.87 1.76
CA PHE A 66 -1.06 -6.11 1.63
C PHE A 66 -2.54 -5.75 1.51
N TYR A 67 -3.15 -6.12 0.40
CA TYR A 67 -4.57 -5.93 0.17
C TYR A 67 -5.30 -7.26 0.38
N ASP A 68 -6.24 -7.28 1.33
CA ASP A 68 -7.12 -8.41 1.59
C ASP A 68 -8.39 -8.26 0.75
N ASP A 69 -8.38 -8.91 -0.42
CA ASP A 69 -9.49 -8.96 -1.38
C ASP A 69 -10.52 -9.99 -0.94
N ASN A 70 -11.28 -9.67 0.08
CA ASN A 70 -12.24 -10.58 0.68
C ASN A 70 -13.69 -10.33 0.27
N HIS A 71 -13.93 -9.34 -0.58
CA HIS A 71 -15.25 -8.93 -1.09
C HIS A 71 -16.28 -8.58 0.00
N ILE A 72 -15.83 -8.21 1.19
CA ILE A 72 -16.69 -7.92 2.34
C ILE A 72 -16.40 -6.52 2.88
N THR A 73 -17.44 -5.75 3.12
CA THR A 73 -17.41 -4.51 3.92
C THR A 73 -18.22 -4.71 5.21
N ILE A 74 -18.12 -3.73 6.13
CA ILE A 74 -18.89 -3.74 7.39
C ILE A 74 -20.40 -3.87 7.15
N GLU A 75 -20.91 -3.39 6.03
CA GLU A 75 -22.34 -3.34 5.70
C GLU A 75 -22.79 -4.43 4.71
N GLY A 76 -21.89 -5.31 4.21
CA GLY A 76 -22.26 -6.39 3.29
C GLY A 76 -21.25 -6.62 2.16
N GLU A 77 -21.73 -7.27 1.10
CA GLU A 77 -20.93 -7.58 -0.08
C GLU A 77 -20.55 -6.33 -0.88
N THR A 78 -19.33 -6.29 -1.38
CA THR A 78 -18.78 -5.13 -2.12
C THR A 78 -19.41 -4.93 -3.49
N GLU A 79 -19.99 -5.97 -4.09
CA GLU A 79 -20.52 -5.96 -5.47
C GLU A 79 -21.52 -4.84 -5.78
N LEU A 80 -22.19 -4.31 -4.76
CA LEU A 80 -23.15 -3.20 -4.93
C LEU A 80 -22.48 -1.85 -5.23
N ALA A 81 -21.24 -1.65 -4.81
CA ALA A 81 -20.58 -0.34 -4.86
C ALA A 81 -19.13 -0.38 -5.34
N PHE A 82 -18.53 -1.57 -5.44
CA PHE A 82 -17.12 -1.73 -5.73
C PHE A 82 -16.89 -2.95 -6.62
N SER A 83 -16.53 -2.72 -7.87
CA SER A 83 -16.34 -3.75 -8.91
C SER A 83 -15.08 -3.51 -9.74
N GLU A 84 -14.17 -2.68 -9.27
CA GLU A 84 -12.95 -2.36 -9.98
C GLU A 84 -11.84 -3.40 -9.74
N ASP A 85 -10.92 -3.50 -10.71
CA ASP A 85 -9.68 -4.25 -10.53
C ASP A 85 -8.67 -3.38 -9.78
N VAL A 86 -8.51 -3.66 -8.48
CA VAL A 86 -7.60 -2.91 -7.60
C VAL A 86 -6.15 -3.05 -8.05
N ALA A 87 -5.72 -4.22 -8.53
CA ALA A 87 -4.36 -4.42 -8.99
C ALA A 87 -4.05 -3.54 -10.20
N VAL A 88 -4.96 -3.48 -11.18
CA VAL A 88 -4.83 -2.60 -12.35
C VAL A 88 -4.84 -1.13 -11.96
N ARG A 89 -5.68 -0.73 -11.00
CA ARG A 89 -5.69 0.64 -10.48
C ARG A 89 -4.34 1.03 -9.89
N PHE A 90 -3.76 0.19 -9.02
CA PHE A 90 -2.47 0.47 -8.39
C PHE A 90 -1.33 0.47 -9.41
N GLN A 91 -1.35 -0.41 -10.42
CA GLN A 91 -0.40 -0.35 -11.54
C GLN A 91 -0.47 0.99 -12.28
N GLY A 92 -1.68 1.48 -12.54
CA GLY A 92 -1.89 2.80 -13.14
C GLY A 92 -1.35 3.96 -12.30
N LEU A 93 -1.27 3.80 -10.99
CA LEU A 93 -0.67 4.76 -10.05
C LEU A 93 0.87 4.59 -9.91
N GLY A 94 1.47 3.63 -10.62
CA GLY A 94 2.91 3.41 -10.61
C GLY A 94 3.43 2.44 -9.57
N TRP A 95 2.53 1.64 -8.95
CA TRP A 95 2.90 0.59 -8.02
C TRP A 95 3.26 -0.71 -8.76
N ASN A 96 4.14 -1.50 -8.15
CA ASN A 96 4.35 -2.89 -8.55
C ASN A 96 3.35 -3.77 -7.79
N THR A 97 2.55 -4.57 -8.49
CA THR A 97 1.51 -5.40 -7.89
C THR A 97 1.80 -6.88 -8.11
N LEU A 98 1.55 -7.67 -7.07
CA LEU A 98 1.63 -9.12 -7.10
C LEU A 98 0.30 -9.68 -6.61
N ILE A 99 -0.18 -10.75 -7.24
CA ILE A 99 -1.41 -11.44 -6.85
C ILE A 99 -1.02 -12.77 -6.21
N VAL A 100 -1.55 -13.02 -5.02
CA VAL A 100 -1.41 -14.26 -4.28
C VAL A 100 -2.78 -14.90 -4.18
N GLU A 101 -3.01 -16.02 -4.86
CA GLU A 101 -4.32 -16.68 -4.94
C GLU A 101 -4.72 -17.37 -3.62
N ASP A 102 -3.75 -17.91 -2.89
CA ASP A 102 -3.97 -18.51 -1.57
C ASP A 102 -2.92 -18.01 -0.57
N ALA A 103 -3.33 -17.12 0.30
CA ALA A 103 -2.46 -16.55 1.35
C ALA A 103 -2.09 -17.58 2.46
N ASN A 104 -2.73 -18.75 2.49
CA ASN A 104 -2.40 -19.84 3.39
C ASN A 104 -1.34 -20.80 2.80
N ASP A 105 -1.00 -20.64 1.54
CA ASP A 105 0.09 -21.39 0.93
C ASP A 105 1.43 -20.86 1.45
N LEU A 106 2.11 -21.68 2.25
CA LEU A 106 3.39 -21.35 2.89
C LEU A 106 4.57 -21.24 1.91
N VAL A 107 4.35 -21.44 0.61
CA VAL A 107 5.37 -21.45 -0.44
C VAL A 107 5.32 -20.19 -1.34
N VAL A 108 4.63 -19.15 -0.93
CA VAL A 108 4.63 -17.89 -1.68
C VAL A 108 5.99 -17.21 -1.57
N GLU A 109 6.85 -17.43 -2.54
CA GLU A 109 8.08 -16.64 -2.73
C GLU A 109 7.73 -15.28 -3.35
N ILE A 110 7.71 -14.24 -2.57
CA ILE A 110 7.68 -12.85 -3.07
C ILE A 110 9.09 -12.53 -3.58
N ARG A 111 9.25 -12.49 -4.88
CA ARG A 111 10.50 -12.07 -5.56
C ARG A 111 10.42 -10.64 -6.03
#